data_d82668963510bb396d392a1f8e54fa03
#
_entry.id   d82668963510bb396d392a1f8e54fa03
#
_cell.length_a   1.000
_cell.length_b   1.000
_cell.length_c   1.000
_cell.angle_alpha   90.00
_cell.angle_beta   90.00
_cell.angle_gamma   90.00
#
_symmetry.space_group_name_H-M   'P 1'
#
loop_
_entity.id
_entity.type
_entity.pdbx_description
1 polymer ?
#
loop_
_entity_poly.entity_id
_entity_poly.type
_entity_poly.pdbx_seq_one_letter_code
_entity_poly.pdbx_strand_id
1 'polypeptide(L)' 'MEEKLKTVIDKETGQELRAQFHDTIAENEMLIEALRTEPMENPYWDFENNVFYDKIVTNE' A
#
# COMPACT_ATOMS: atom_id res chain seq x y z
N MET A 1 -14.51 1.47 20.33
CA MET A 1 -14.28 1.02 18.97
C MET A 1 -12.81 0.80 18.72
N GLU A 2 -12.47 -0.32 18.18
CA GLU A 2 -11.08 -0.62 17.87
C GLU A 2 -10.74 -0.10 16.48
N GLU A 3 -9.63 0.60 16.40
CA GLU A 3 -9.11 1.04 15.12
C GLU A 3 -8.27 -0.08 14.51
N LYS A 4 -8.46 -0.29 13.22
CA LYS A 4 -7.69 -1.30 12.50
C LYS A 4 -6.53 -0.65 11.79
N LEU A 5 -5.41 -1.35 11.77
CA LEU A 5 -4.26 -0.92 11.00
C LEU A 5 -4.60 -1.02 9.52
N LYS A 6 -4.29 0.02 8.78
CA LYS A 6 -4.56 0.12 7.35
C LYS A 6 -3.28 0.50 6.64
N THR A 7 -3.21 0.17 5.36
CA THR A 7 -2.05 0.52 4.55
C THR A 7 -2.37 1.76 3.71
N VAL A 8 -1.44 2.70 3.70
CA VAL A 8 -1.54 3.90 2.86
C VAL A 8 -0.70 3.66 1.61
N ILE A 9 -1.33 3.81 0.47
CA ILE A 9 -0.65 3.63 -0.81
C ILE A 9 -0.83 4.87 -1.67
N ASP A 10 0.03 5.00 -2.68
CA ASP A 10 -0.11 6.05 -3.68
C ASP A 10 -1.28 5.65 -4.58
N LYS A 11 -2.27 6.53 -4.71
CA LYS A 11 -3.47 6.20 -5.47
C LYS A 11 -3.24 6.08 -6.97
N GLU A 12 -2.14 6.61 -7.48
CA GLU A 12 -1.82 6.51 -8.90
C GLU A 12 -0.98 5.29 -9.23
N THR A 13 0.02 5.00 -8.40
CA THR A 13 0.96 3.92 -8.68
C THR A 13 0.72 2.67 -7.86
N GLY A 14 0.09 2.82 -6.69
CA GLY A 14 -0.10 1.73 -5.77
C GLY A 14 1.08 1.49 -4.84
N GLN A 15 2.09 2.35 -4.88
CA GLN A 15 3.26 2.19 -4.03
C GLN A 15 2.87 2.26 -2.55
N GLU A 16 3.30 1.28 -1.77
CA GLU A 16 3.07 1.29 -0.33
C GLU A 16 3.89 2.41 0.31
N LEU A 17 3.22 3.27 1.05
CA LEU A 17 3.87 4.42 1.67
C LEU A 17 4.09 4.20 3.17
N ARG A 18 3.03 3.77 3.87
CA ARG A 18 3.11 3.53 5.30
C ARG A 18 1.87 2.79 5.77
N ALA A 19 1.85 2.41 7.03
CA ALA A 19 0.66 1.85 7.67
C ALA A 19 0.24 2.79 8.80
N GLN A 20 -1.05 2.91 9.03
CA GLN A 20 -1.57 3.78 10.08
C GLN A 20 -2.95 3.32 10.54
N PHE A 21 -3.34 3.75 11.73
CA PHE A 21 -4.65 3.42 12.27
C PHE A 21 -5.73 4.44 11.91
N HIS A 22 -5.35 5.71 11.75
CA HIS A 22 -6.30 6.78 11.46
C HIS A 22 -6.56 6.89 9.94
N ASP A 23 -7.58 7.67 9.59
CA ASP A 23 -8.01 7.79 8.20
C ASP A 23 -7.50 9.06 7.50
N THR A 24 -6.62 9.81 8.15
CA THR A 24 -6.10 11.05 7.58
C THR A 24 -5.00 10.75 6.58
N ILE A 25 -5.22 11.17 5.33
CA ILE A 25 -4.28 10.95 4.24
C ILE A 25 -4.21 12.20 3.36
N ALA A 26 -3.17 12.27 2.52
CA ALA A 26 -3.01 13.37 1.56
C ALA A 26 -3.86 13.10 0.31
N GLU A 27 -3.95 14.08 -0.57
CA GLU A 27 -4.78 13.98 -1.78
C GLU A 27 -4.34 12.86 -2.73
N ASN A 28 -3.04 12.59 -2.78
CA ASN A 28 -2.50 11.58 -3.67
C ASN A 28 -2.38 10.20 -3.02
N GLU A 29 -2.97 10.05 -1.85
CA GLU A 29 -2.90 8.80 -1.09
C GLU A 29 -4.25 8.11 -1.03
N MET A 30 -4.21 6.82 -0.75
CA MET A 30 -5.41 6.01 -0.62
C MET A 30 -5.22 5.00 0.51
N LEU A 31 -6.28 4.76 1.26
CA LEU A 31 -6.26 3.76 2.32
C LEU A 31 -6.83 2.44 1.83
N ILE A 32 -6.17 1.36 2.19
CA ILE A 32 -6.68 0.01 1.95
C ILE A 32 -6.61 -0.77 3.25
N GLU A 33 -7.54 -1.71 3.42
CA GLU A 33 -7.58 -2.53 4.63
C GLU A 33 -6.58 -3.68 4.61
N ALA A 34 -6.11 -4.05 3.44
CA ALA A 34 -5.14 -5.13 3.31
C ALA A 34 -3.79 -4.75 3.92
N LEU A 35 -3.16 -5.71 4.58
CA LEU A 35 -1.84 -5.52 5.16
C LEU A 35 -0.87 -6.48 4.49
N ARG A 36 0.32 -5.98 4.18
CA ARG A 36 1.37 -6.79 3.58
C ARG A 36 1.98 -7.67 4.67
N THR A 37 1.98 -8.97 4.44
CA THR A 37 2.50 -9.93 5.40
C THR A 37 3.88 -10.45 5.04
N GLU A 38 4.32 -10.22 3.79
CA GLU A 38 5.62 -10.67 3.32
C GLU A 38 6.56 -9.49 3.12
N PRO A 39 7.85 -9.65 3.44
CA PRO A 39 8.82 -8.58 3.17
C PRO A 39 9.02 -8.40 1.67
N MET A 40 9.02 -7.15 1.23
CA MET A 40 9.21 -6.79 -0.18
C MET A 40 10.12 -5.58 -0.26
N GLU A 41 10.96 -5.52 -1.26
CA GLU A 41 11.83 -4.37 -1.46
C GLU A 41 11.08 -3.19 -2.05
N ASN A 42 10.17 -3.48 -2.97
CA ASN A 42 9.37 -2.44 -3.64
C ASN A 42 7.91 -2.83 -3.61
N PRO A 43 7.27 -2.76 -2.44
CA PRO A 43 5.87 -3.19 -2.33
C PRO A 43 4.93 -2.23 -3.05
N TYR A 44 4.09 -2.80 -3.91
CA TYR A 44 3.06 -2.08 -4.64
C TYR A 44 1.75 -2.82 -4.50
N TRP A 45 0.67 -2.08 -4.62
CA TRP A 45 -0.67 -2.64 -4.58
C TRP A 45 -1.20 -2.86 -5.99
N ASP A 46 -1.64 -4.08 -6.27
CA ASP A 46 -2.26 -4.41 -7.55
C ASP A 46 -3.75 -4.14 -7.45
N PHE A 47 -4.22 -3.10 -8.12
CA PHE A 47 -5.62 -2.69 -8.07
C PHE A 47 -6.55 -3.69 -8.75
N GLU A 48 -6.06 -4.46 -9.69
CA GLU A 48 -6.89 -5.43 -10.40
C GLU A 48 -7.13 -6.69 -9.57
N ASN A 49 -6.09 -7.19 -8.95
CA ASN A 49 -6.15 -8.44 -8.19
C ASN A 49 -6.30 -8.22 -6.70
N ASN A 50 -6.20 -6.98 -6.23
CA ASN A 50 -6.31 -6.62 -4.82
C ASN A 50 -5.31 -7.36 -3.94
N VAL A 51 -4.06 -7.41 -4.40
CA VAL A 51 -2.97 -8.04 -3.67
C VAL A 51 -1.72 -7.18 -3.77
N PHE A 52 -0.81 -7.36 -2.83
CA PHE A 52 0.50 -6.71 -2.90
C PHE A 52 1.43 -7.52 -3.79
N TYR A 53 2.34 -6.82 -4.45
CA TYR A 53 3.39 -7.47 -5.23
C TYR A 53 4.67 -6.67 -5.11
N ASP A 54 5.78 -7.36 -5.28
CA ASP A 54 7.10 -6.73 -5.25
C ASP A 54 7.45 -6.32 -6.68
N LYS A 55 7.49 -5.01 -6.91
CA LYS A 55 7.78 -4.50 -8.24
C LYS A 55 9.25 -4.63 -8.54
N ILE A 56 9.55 -5.38 -9.59
CA ILE A 56 10.93 -5.57 -10.02
C ILE A 56 11.35 -4.36 -10.84
N VAL A 57 12.40 -3.68 -10.37
CA VAL A 57 12.98 -2.56 -11.09
C VAL A 57 14.20 -3.09 -11.81
N THR A 58 14.14 -3.13 -13.14
CA THR A 58 15.24 -3.57 -13.95
C THR A 58 16.08 -2.37 -14.37
N ASN A 59 17.31 -2.35 -13.94
CA ASN A 59 18.27 -1.33 -14.35
C ASN A 59 19.12 -1.88 -15.48
N GLU A 60 19.05 -1.22 -16.60
CA GLU A 60 19.86 -1.58 -17.74
C GLU A 60 20.67 -0.42 -18.22
#